data_e79a1ea7fa0a5c8c0eb47f468f2d35c6
#
_entry.id   e79a1ea7fa0a5c8c0eb47f468f2d35c6
#
_cell.length_a   1.000
_cell.length_b   1.000
_cell.length_c   1.000
_cell.angle_alpha   90.00
_cell.angle_beta   90.00
_cell.angle_gamma   90.00
#
_symmetry.space_group_name_H-M   'P 1'
#
loop_
_entity.id
_entity.type
_entity.pdbx_description
1 polymer ?
#
loop_
_entity_poly.entity_id
_entity_poly.type
_entity_poly.pdbx_seq_one_letter_code
_entity_poly.pdbx_strand_id
1 'polypeptide(L)'
;MINAITNSVVKGKEEPIDMQIFDVEKCFDVLWLQECINDVFDAGLQNDKLPLLYLENCNAKVAVKSSKGISKRINIENIIMQGSVWGSLLCTTTMDKLGQMFYENQKLLYWYKGVVAVPPLCMVDDILAVQRCSEASVQVNAVINSFIELKKLTLSKKKCSKIHVGKKSTCCPALKVHDTAMKISDKEKYLGDQLNKTAKIKVTIDERVSKGYGIVSEISALLNEIHLGIYRLEMGLKLRRAMLLNGVLFNSEAWHSVTEDDIKALEKVDETLLRSLLQSHPKVPLEFLYLDTGSQSIRYILSSRRMNYLRTLIIRDDEELTKRILREQQSHPSPGDFVELIKDDFKTSGMIYNEDIIIMSDKEQHKKRIKTHLEKAAFKDLLTKQQGHSKVRNIKYEKLEVQPYLTSGIFSNEEASLLAALRSHTVRGIRSNFKKLYKNDTHCPLKCSPSSPLQDTQEHLLVCSKLVLSDINVLACRKICHDDIYGDVQTQKTAVSLFNELIKKRNKLMEK
;
A
#
# COMPACT_ATOMS: atom_id res chain seq x y z
N MET A 1 -6.42 13.77 8.58
CA MET A 1 -7.43 14.75 8.96
C MET A 1 -8.86 14.31 8.61
N ILE A 2 -9.26 14.17 7.35
CA ILE A 2 -10.63 13.78 6.96
C ILE A 2 -11.06 12.48 7.65
N ASN A 3 -10.19 11.49 7.65
CA ASN A 3 -10.42 10.23 8.36
C ASN A 3 -10.65 10.42 9.87
N ALA A 4 -9.99 11.37 10.51
CA ALA A 4 -10.23 11.71 11.91
C ALA A 4 -11.65 12.29 12.11
N ILE A 5 -12.03 13.24 11.26
CA ILE A 5 -13.34 13.88 11.31
C ILE A 5 -14.46 12.86 11.08
N THR A 6 -14.39 12.09 10.01
CA THR A 6 -15.43 11.09 9.68
C THR A 6 -15.52 9.96 10.72
N ASN A 7 -14.36 9.55 11.28
CA ASN A 7 -14.34 8.57 12.36
C ASN A 7 -15.01 9.10 13.64
N SER A 8 -14.76 10.37 14.01
CA SER A 8 -15.37 10.96 15.19
C SER A 8 -16.88 11.10 15.05
N VAL A 9 -17.40 11.42 13.85
CA VAL A 9 -18.84 11.43 13.58
C VAL A 9 -19.47 10.04 13.73
N VAL A 10 -18.86 9.01 13.15
CA VAL A 10 -19.43 7.65 13.13
C VAL A 10 -19.20 6.91 14.44
N LYS A 11 -18.02 6.99 15.03
CA LYS A 11 -17.60 6.27 16.24
C LYS A 11 -17.73 7.12 17.50
N GLY A 12 -17.43 8.41 17.42
CA GLY A 12 -17.57 9.39 18.51
C GLY A 12 -18.99 9.87 18.73
N LYS A 13 -19.94 9.51 17.83
CA LYS A 13 -21.35 9.93 17.89
C LYS A 13 -21.55 11.44 17.83
N GLU A 14 -20.70 12.13 17.11
CA GLU A 14 -20.87 13.55 16.84
C GLU A 14 -22.02 13.82 15.86
N GLU A 15 -22.37 15.10 15.68
CA GLU A 15 -23.39 15.51 14.75
C GLU A 15 -23.07 15.10 13.31
N PRO A 16 -24.09 14.76 12.50
CA PRO A 16 -23.89 14.43 11.09
C PRO A 16 -23.26 15.57 10.31
N ILE A 17 -22.43 15.23 9.35
CA ILE A 17 -21.73 16.18 8.49
C ILE A 17 -22.05 15.94 7.01
N ASP A 18 -21.93 17.00 6.23
CA ASP A 18 -21.86 16.96 4.78
C ASP A 18 -20.41 17.21 4.35
N MET A 19 -19.86 16.31 3.57
CA MET A 19 -18.62 16.51 2.84
C MET A 19 -18.96 16.96 1.42
N GLN A 20 -18.56 18.17 1.05
CA GLN A 20 -18.79 18.78 -0.25
C GLN A 20 -17.48 18.71 -1.04
N ILE A 21 -17.48 17.99 -2.15
CA ILE A 21 -16.33 17.79 -3.02
C ILE A 21 -16.55 18.60 -4.28
N PHE A 22 -15.59 19.47 -4.60
CA PHE A 22 -15.63 20.30 -5.79
C PHE A 22 -14.38 20.03 -6.64
N ASP A 23 -14.58 19.91 -7.95
CA ASP A 23 -13.55 19.75 -8.97
C ASP A 23 -13.58 20.97 -9.89
N VAL A 24 -12.49 21.70 -9.96
CA VAL A 24 -12.37 22.87 -10.84
C VAL A 24 -11.95 22.39 -12.24
N GLU A 25 -12.75 22.74 -13.24
CA GLU A 25 -12.47 22.33 -14.62
C GLU A 25 -11.25 23.06 -15.17
N LYS A 26 -10.24 22.30 -15.60
CA LYS A 26 -9.04 22.84 -16.28
C LYS A 26 -8.38 23.98 -15.50
N CYS A 27 -8.27 23.88 -14.19
CA CYS A 27 -7.80 24.94 -13.29
C CYS A 27 -6.55 25.65 -13.83
N PHE A 28 -5.50 24.93 -14.22
CA PHE A 28 -4.27 25.51 -14.77
C PHE A 28 -4.46 26.27 -16.09
N ASP A 29 -5.42 25.86 -16.90
CA ASP A 29 -5.67 26.44 -18.22
C ASP A 29 -6.55 27.70 -18.16
N VAL A 30 -7.26 27.93 -17.03
CA VAL A 30 -8.21 29.04 -16.87
C VAL A 30 -7.79 30.08 -15.83
N LEU A 31 -6.85 29.74 -14.95
CA LEU A 31 -6.32 30.70 -13.98
C LEU A 31 -5.54 31.80 -14.68
N TRP A 32 -5.90 33.05 -14.37
CA TRP A 32 -5.25 34.22 -14.93
C TRP A 32 -3.91 34.47 -14.24
N LEU A 33 -2.82 34.44 -15.02
CA LEU A 33 -1.47 34.63 -14.51
C LEU A 33 -1.34 35.90 -13.66
N GLN A 34 -1.91 37.04 -14.11
CA GLN A 34 -1.84 38.30 -13.37
C GLN A 34 -2.50 38.20 -11.99
N GLU A 35 -3.68 37.54 -11.89
CA GLU A 35 -4.36 37.33 -10.62
C GLU A 35 -3.51 36.47 -9.69
N CYS A 36 -2.93 35.40 -10.21
CA CYS A 36 -2.06 34.51 -9.42
C CYS A 36 -0.81 35.23 -8.91
N ILE A 37 -0.22 36.15 -9.73
CA ILE A 37 0.92 36.98 -9.32
C ILE A 37 0.50 37.93 -8.20
N ASN A 38 -0.68 38.54 -8.30
CA ASN A 38 -1.22 39.43 -7.25
C ASN A 38 -1.44 38.62 -5.95
N ASP A 39 -2.02 37.43 -6.03
CA ASP A 39 -2.24 36.56 -4.87
C ASP A 39 -0.91 36.17 -4.20
N VAL A 40 0.12 35.88 -4.98
CA VAL A 40 1.47 35.53 -4.46
C VAL A 40 2.14 36.76 -3.82
N PHE A 41 1.95 37.96 -4.41
CA PHE A 41 2.41 39.23 -3.81
C PHE A 41 1.74 39.46 -2.45
N ASP A 42 0.42 39.32 -2.38
CA ASP A 42 -0.34 39.47 -1.13
C ASP A 42 0.09 38.43 -0.07
N ALA A 43 0.51 37.23 -0.50
CA ALA A 43 1.08 36.21 0.36
C ALA A 43 2.51 36.51 0.84
N GLY A 44 3.10 37.64 0.43
CA GLY A 44 4.38 38.16 0.92
C GLY A 44 5.60 37.84 0.07
N LEU A 45 5.45 37.44 -1.19
CA LEU A 45 6.59 37.32 -2.09
C LEU A 45 7.17 38.69 -2.40
N GLN A 46 8.48 38.88 -2.24
CA GLN A 46 9.16 40.13 -2.43
C GLN A 46 9.15 40.61 -3.88
N ASN A 47 9.09 41.93 -4.08
CA ASN A 47 8.95 42.59 -5.38
C ASN A 47 10.02 42.25 -6.42
N ASP A 48 11.26 41.95 -6.01
CA ASP A 48 12.37 41.61 -6.89
C ASP A 48 12.21 40.21 -7.56
N LYS A 49 11.41 39.34 -6.97
CA LYS A 49 11.13 37.99 -7.48
C LYS A 49 9.89 37.87 -8.35
N LEU A 50 8.95 38.83 -8.23
CA LEU A 50 7.70 38.83 -9.00
C LEU A 50 7.94 38.97 -10.52
N PRO A 51 8.82 39.87 -11.00
CA PRO A 51 9.10 39.96 -12.44
C PRO A 51 9.65 38.69 -13.03
N LEU A 52 10.51 37.95 -12.30
CA LEU A 52 11.03 36.68 -12.75
C LEU A 52 9.92 35.63 -12.89
N LEU A 53 9.05 35.53 -11.86
CA LEU A 53 7.91 34.61 -11.85
C LEU A 53 6.94 34.92 -13.01
N TYR A 54 6.68 36.22 -13.28
CA TYR A 54 5.87 36.64 -14.42
C TYR A 54 6.53 36.26 -15.76
N LEU A 55 7.81 36.60 -15.95
CA LEU A 55 8.54 36.37 -17.20
C LEU A 55 8.66 34.87 -17.55
N GLU A 56 8.78 33.99 -16.57
CA GLU A 56 8.82 32.56 -16.81
C GLU A 56 7.48 31.99 -17.28
N ASN A 57 6.37 32.65 -16.94
CA ASN A 57 5.02 32.14 -17.26
C ASN A 57 4.36 32.93 -18.40
N CYS A 58 4.76 34.22 -18.63
CA CYS A 58 4.27 34.98 -19.77
C CYS A 58 4.92 34.48 -21.07
N ASN A 59 4.27 34.67 -22.20
CA ASN A 59 4.74 34.24 -23.52
C ASN A 59 5.05 32.76 -23.69
N ALA A 60 4.37 31.94 -22.95
CA ALA A 60 4.49 30.48 -23.09
C ALA A 60 4.16 30.05 -24.53
N LYS A 61 4.92 29.11 -25.08
CA LYS A 61 4.72 28.58 -26.43
C LYS A 61 4.52 27.08 -26.37
N VAL A 62 3.44 26.59 -26.95
CA VAL A 62 3.11 25.17 -27.05
C VAL A 62 3.24 24.68 -28.47
N ALA A 63 3.80 23.48 -28.63
CA ALA A 63 3.81 22.76 -29.89
C ALA A 63 3.29 21.33 -29.65
N VAL A 64 2.50 20.83 -30.56
CA VAL A 64 1.97 19.46 -30.50
C VAL A 64 2.93 18.51 -31.23
N LYS A 65 3.41 17.48 -30.53
CA LYS A 65 4.19 16.38 -31.11
C LYS A 65 3.25 15.25 -31.51
N SER A 66 3.30 14.85 -32.77
CA SER A 66 2.53 13.72 -33.30
C SER A 66 3.45 12.75 -34.05
N SER A 67 2.91 11.62 -34.50
CA SER A 67 3.62 10.69 -35.40
C SER A 67 4.02 11.32 -36.74
N LYS A 68 3.39 12.44 -37.13
CA LYS A 68 3.68 13.18 -38.37
C LYS A 68 4.67 14.35 -38.20
N GLY A 69 5.18 14.58 -36.98
CA GLY A 69 6.12 15.66 -36.68
C GLY A 69 5.64 16.59 -35.57
N ILE A 70 6.29 17.76 -35.46
CA ILE A 70 5.99 18.79 -34.47
C ILE A 70 5.28 19.95 -35.16
N SER A 71 4.17 20.40 -34.59
CA SER A 71 3.42 21.57 -35.09
C SER A 71 4.21 22.88 -34.98
N LYS A 72 3.76 23.92 -35.66
CA LYS A 72 4.21 25.29 -35.36
C LYS A 72 3.91 25.61 -33.90
N ARG A 73 4.79 26.40 -33.29
CA ARG A 73 4.60 26.91 -31.92
C ARG A 73 3.49 27.94 -31.90
N ILE A 74 2.56 27.79 -30.97
CA ILE A 74 1.44 28.72 -30.73
C ILE A 74 1.74 29.45 -29.42
N ASN A 75 1.64 30.78 -29.43
CA ASN A 75 1.75 31.58 -28.21
C ASN A 75 0.49 31.33 -27.37
N ILE A 76 0.67 31.13 -26.10
CA ILE A 76 -0.41 31.02 -25.14
C ILE A 76 -0.26 32.15 -24.13
N GLU A 77 -1.32 32.93 -24.00
CA GLU A 77 -1.40 34.05 -23.07
C GLU A 77 -2.23 33.65 -21.84
N ASN A 78 -1.85 34.16 -20.67
CA ASN A 78 -2.62 34.09 -19.43
C ASN A 78 -2.97 32.72 -18.91
N ILE A 79 -2.09 31.71 -19.10
CA ILE A 79 -2.24 30.40 -18.45
C ILE A 79 -1.04 30.09 -17.54
N ILE A 80 -1.30 29.27 -16.55
CA ILE A 80 -0.26 28.64 -15.74
C ILE A 80 0.13 27.34 -16.41
N MET A 81 1.40 27.17 -16.76
CA MET A 81 1.87 25.94 -17.42
C MET A 81 1.75 24.75 -16.48
N GLN A 82 0.93 23.79 -16.84
CA GLN A 82 0.85 22.50 -16.16
C GLN A 82 2.21 21.79 -16.23
N GLY A 83 2.72 21.39 -15.07
CA GLY A 83 4.04 20.75 -14.96
C GLY A 83 5.22 21.74 -14.83
N SER A 84 4.98 23.06 -14.83
CA SER A 84 6.02 24.02 -14.44
C SER A 84 6.28 23.95 -12.92
N VAL A 85 7.48 24.31 -12.52
CA VAL A 85 7.86 24.37 -11.09
C VAL A 85 6.97 25.34 -10.31
N TRP A 86 6.56 26.44 -10.94
CA TRP A 86 5.77 27.51 -10.34
C TRP A 86 4.25 27.27 -10.44
N GLY A 87 3.81 26.45 -11.39
CA GLY A 87 2.38 26.26 -11.67
C GLY A 87 1.59 25.81 -10.43
N SER A 88 2.08 24.82 -9.73
CA SER A 88 1.44 24.34 -8.50
C SER A 88 1.45 25.39 -7.39
N LEU A 89 2.53 26.17 -7.24
CA LEU A 89 2.61 27.24 -6.25
C LEU A 89 1.59 28.34 -6.54
N LEU A 90 1.53 28.82 -7.78
CA LEU A 90 0.58 29.85 -8.22
C LEU A 90 -0.88 29.39 -7.97
N CYS A 91 -1.21 28.19 -8.40
CA CYS A 91 -2.55 27.63 -8.18
C CYS A 91 -2.87 27.50 -6.68
N THR A 92 -1.96 26.94 -5.89
CA THR A 92 -2.17 26.75 -4.45
C THR A 92 -2.35 28.08 -3.73
N THR A 93 -1.53 29.11 -4.04
CA THR A 93 -1.65 30.43 -3.41
C THR A 93 -2.97 31.11 -3.76
N THR A 94 -3.44 30.97 -5.00
CA THR A 94 -4.75 31.47 -5.40
C THR A 94 -5.88 30.76 -4.66
N MET A 95 -5.80 29.44 -4.54
CA MET A 95 -6.81 28.65 -3.82
C MET A 95 -6.77 28.87 -2.29
N ASP A 96 -5.64 29.26 -1.72
CA ASP A 96 -5.51 29.59 -0.30
C ASP A 96 -6.35 30.80 0.12
N LYS A 97 -6.64 31.73 -0.81
CA LYS A 97 -7.58 32.83 -0.59
C LYS A 97 -8.97 32.33 -0.16
N LEU A 98 -9.39 31.17 -0.65
CA LEU A 98 -10.63 30.56 -0.17
C LEU A 98 -10.55 30.25 1.34
N GLY A 99 -9.44 29.65 1.79
CA GLY A 99 -9.23 29.40 3.23
C GLY A 99 -9.28 30.67 4.06
N GLN A 100 -8.65 31.77 3.58
CA GLN A 100 -8.66 33.07 4.25
C GLN A 100 -10.09 33.60 4.43
N MET A 101 -10.94 33.56 3.39
CA MET A 101 -12.35 33.96 3.49
C MET A 101 -13.12 33.21 4.59
N PHE A 102 -12.79 31.96 4.84
CA PHE A 102 -13.40 31.17 5.90
C PHE A 102 -12.87 31.53 7.29
N TYR A 103 -11.58 31.84 7.42
CA TYR A 103 -11.02 32.33 8.69
C TYR A 103 -11.56 33.70 9.11
N GLU A 104 -11.87 34.56 8.14
CA GLU A 104 -12.54 35.85 8.39
C GLU A 104 -13.98 35.66 8.89
N ASN A 105 -14.63 34.56 8.55
CA ASN A 105 -15.98 34.22 9.00
C ASN A 105 -16.01 32.88 9.74
N GLN A 106 -15.66 32.91 11.01
CA GLN A 106 -15.53 31.69 11.84
C GLN A 106 -16.81 30.85 11.94
N LYS A 107 -17.99 31.40 11.63
CA LYS A 107 -19.25 30.65 11.59
C LYS A 107 -19.31 29.66 10.44
N LEU A 108 -18.50 29.85 9.41
CA LEU A 108 -18.38 28.95 8.24
C LEU A 108 -17.41 27.79 8.46
N LEU A 109 -16.58 27.86 9.51
CA LEU A 109 -15.62 26.81 9.83
C LEU A 109 -16.32 25.61 10.43
N TYR A 110 -15.88 24.42 10.05
CA TYR A 110 -16.23 23.22 10.80
C TYR A 110 -15.36 23.14 12.06
N TRP A 111 -15.96 22.83 13.19
CA TRP A 111 -15.25 22.73 14.48
C TRP A 111 -15.11 21.25 14.86
N TYR A 112 -13.94 20.64 14.59
CA TYR A 112 -13.63 19.27 15.01
C TYR A 112 -13.63 19.17 16.53
N LYS A 113 -14.50 18.32 17.07
CA LYS A 113 -14.75 18.16 18.52
C LYS A 113 -15.02 19.48 19.25
N GLY A 114 -15.51 20.49 18.54
CA GLY A 114 -15.76 21.83 19.10
C GLY A 114 -14.53 22.68 19.38
N VAL A 115 -13.32 22.19 19.08
CA VAL A 115 -12.05 22.82 19.49
C VAL A 115 -11.20 23.24 18.29
N VAL A 116 -11.07 22.39 17.27
CA VAL A 116 -10.18 22.66 16.15
C VAL A 116 -10.96 23.15 14.94
N ALA A 117 -10.73 24.41 14.56
CA ALA A 117 -11.34 25.02 13.36
C ALA A 117 -10.76 24.40 12.08
N VAL A 118 -11.60 23.92 11.19
CA VAL A 118 -11.24 23.28 9.93
C VAL A 118 -11.84 24.09 8.77
N PRO A 119 -11.02 24.77 7.97
CA PRO A 119 -11.45 25.44 6.74
C PRO A 119 -11.65 24.41 5.63
N PRO A 120 -12.19 24.80 4.45
CA PRO A 120 -12.11 23.98 3.25
C PRO A 120 -10.68 23.55 2.97
N LEU A 121 -10.51 22.30 2.58
CA LEU A 121 -9.22 21.69 2.27
C LEU A 121 -9.00 21.81 0.77
N CYS A 122 -8.00 22.55 0.39
CA CYS A 122 -7.63 22.71 -1.01
C CYS A 122 -6.34 21.94 -1.30
N MET A 123 -6.33 21.18 -2.37
CA MET A 123 -5.14 20.54 -2.90
C MET A 123 -5.08 20.82 -4.39
N VAL A 124 -4.42 21.93 -4.73
CA VAL A 124 -4.37 22.50 -6.09
C VAL A 124 -5.80 22.85 -6.55
N ASP A 125 -6.44 22.02 -7.38
CA ASP A 125 -7.78 22.19 -7.94
C ASP A 125 -8.88 21.40 -7.19
N ASP A 126 -8.49 20.46 -6.37
CA ASP A 126 -9.42 19.68 -5.55
C ASP A 126 -9.81 20.41 -4.27
N ILE A 127 -11.10 20.70 -4.08
CA ILE A 127 -11.62 21.36 -2.88
C ILE A 127 -12.52 20.38 -2.14
N LEU A 128 -12.29 20.23 -0.84
CA LEU A 128 -13.15 19.49 0.06
C LEU A 128 -13.58 20.37 1.24
N ALA A 129 -14.84 20.69 1.32
CA ALA A 129 -15.41 21.36 2.48
C ALA A 129 -16.20 20.38 3.35
N VAL A 130 -15.98 20.46 4.66
CA VAL A 130 -16.72 19.68 5.66
C VAL A 130 -17.53 20.65 6.50
N GLN A 131 -18.80 20.35 6.71
CA GLN A 131 -19.66 21.16 7.59
C GLN A 131 -20.75 20.29 8.21
N ARG A 132 -21.29 20.72 9.34
CA ARG A 132 -22.49 20.09 9.94
C ARG A 132 -23.63 20.13 8.92
N CYS A 133 -24.42 19.06 8.89
CA CYS A 133 -25.57 18.95 8.01
C CYS A 133 -26.72 19.90 8.48
N SER A 134 -26.62 21.17 8.12
CA SER A 134 -27.51 22.24 8.53
C SER A 134 -27.50 23.39 7.52
N GLU A 135 -28.13 24.51 7.84
CA GLU A 135 -28.05 25.76 7.07
C GLU A 135 -26.59 26.20 6.83
N ALA A 136 -25.68 25.92 7.77
CA ALA A 136 -24.25 26.20 7.60
C ALA A 136 -23.64 25.50 6.36
N SER A 137 -24.11 24.29 6.03
CA SER A 137 -23.68 23.58 4.83
C SER A 137 -24.07 24.32 3.54
N VAL A 138 -25.25 24.98 3.52
CA VAL A 138 -25.70 25.81 2.40
C VAL A 138 -24.86 27.08 2.28
N GLN A 139 -24.58 27.75 3.41
CA GLN A 139 -23.75 28.96 3.42
C GLN A 139 -22.33 28.68 2.93
N VAL A 140 -21.71 27.58 3.37
CA VAL A 140 -20.39 27.14 2.88
C VAL A 140 -20.43 26.88 1.37
N ASN A 141 -21.45 26.21 0.87
CA ASN A 141 -21.64 25.99 -0.57
C ASN A 141 -21.74 27.30 -1.35
N ALA A 142 -22.52 28.27 -0.84
CA ALA A 142 -22.67 29.57 -1.48
C ALA A 142 -21.35 30.34 -1.53
N VAL A 143 -20.56 30.36 -0.45
CA VAL A 143 -19.27 31.06 -0.40
C VAL A 143 -18.28 30.43 -1.41
N ILE A 144 -18.23 29.09 -1.51
CA ILE A 144 -17.37 28.44 -2.50
C ILE A 144 -17.78 28.80 -3.92
N ASN A 145 -19.08 28.76 -4.25
CA ASN A 145 -19.55 29.17 -5.57
C ASN A 145 -19.18 30.63 -5.87
N SER A 146 -19.37 31.56 -4.92
CA SER A 146 -18.99 32.98 -5.09
C SER A 146 -17.48 33.15 -5.28
N PHE A 147 -16.63 32.39 -4.57
CA PHE A 147 -15.19 32.42 -4.77
C PHE A 147 -14.80 31.96 -6.19
N ILE A 148 -15.41 30.85 -6.65
CA ILE A 148 -15.19 30.31 -7.99
C ILE A 148 -15.57 31.32 -9.07
N GLU A 149 -16.71 32.01 -8.92
CA GLU A 149 -17.14 33.10 -9.81
C GLU A 149 -16.19 34.30 -9.77
N LEU A 150 -15.77 34.71 -8.56
CA LEU A 150 -14.82 35.81 -8.38
C LEU A 150 -13.49 35.53 -9.11
N LYS A 151 -12.97 34.33 -9.01
CA LYS A 151 -11.74 33.91 -9.68
C LYS A 151 -11.95 33.49 -11.15
N LYS A 152 -13.17 33.63 -11.68
CA LYS A 152 -13.56 33.25 -13.05
C LYS A 152 -13.27 31.79 -13.39
N LEU A 153 -13.34 30.94 -12.37
CA LEU A 153 -13.18 29.50 -12.50
C LEU A 153 -14.51 28.84 -12.83
N THR A 154 -14.47 27.59 -13.24
CA THR A 154 -15.66 26.79 -13.53
C THR A 154 -15.62 25.48 -12.77
N LEU A 155 -16.71 25.12 -12.10
CA LEU A 155 -16.85 23.83 -11.41
C LEU A 155 -17.43 22.77 -12.35
N SER A 156 -16.90 21.57 -12.27
CA SER A 156 -17.38 20.42 -13.03
C SER A 156 -18.69 19.91 -12.44
N LYS A 157 -19.83 20.16 -13.13
CA LYS A 157 -21.15 19.69 -12.70
C LYS A 157 -21.24 18.18 -12.52
N LYS A 158 -20.39 17.41 -13.24
CA LYS A 158 -20.41 15.93 -13.20
C LYS A 158 -19.58 15.37 -12.07
N LYS A 159 -18.51 16.06 -11.65
CA LYS A 159 -17.56 15.56 -10.65
C LYS A 159 -17.79 16.15 -9.26
N CYS A 160 -18.48 17.29 -9.16
CA CYS A 160 -18.84 17.83 -7.88
C CYS A 160 -19.93 16.99 -7.22
N SER A 161 -19.74 16.66 -5.94
CA SER A 161 -20.65 15.77 -5.22
C SER A 161 -20.70 16.08 -3.73
N LYS A 162 -21.76 15.60 -3.09
CA LYS A 162 -21.94 15.66 -1.64
C LYS A 162 -22.04 14.24 -1.07
N ILE A 163 -21.30 13.99 0.02
CA ILE A 163 -21.44 12.78 0.83
C ILE A 163 -21.97 13.18 2.21
N HIS A 164 -23.08 12.58 2.62
CA HIS A 164 -23.59 12.72 3.97
C HIS A 164 -23.04 11.62 4.87
N VAL A 165 -22.42 12.00 6.01
CA VAL A 165 -21.84 11.07 6.98
C VAL A 165 -22.57 11.21 8.31
N GLY A 166 -22.99 10.07 8.88
CA GLY A 166 -23.73 10.00 10.13
C GLY A 166 -25.19 9.60 9.95
N LYS A 167 -26.01 9.79 11.00
CA LYS A 167 -27.45 9.48 10.93
C LYS A 167 -28.14 10.48 10.01
N LYS A 168 -29.09 9.99 9.18
CA LYS A 168 -29.89 10.88 8.33
C LYS A 168 -30.56 11.96 9.20
N SER A 169 -30.21 13.21 8.92
CA SER A 169 -30.98 14.35 9.43
C SER A 169 -32.23 14.54 8.57
N THR A 170 -33.31 14.93 9.18
CA THR A 170 -34.57 15.31 8.48
C THR A 170 -34.39 16.55 7.60
N CYS A 171 -33.33 17.31 7.81
CA CYS A 171 -33.01 18.56 7.12
C CYS A 171 -31.68 18.47 6.38
N CYS A 172 -31.52 17.53 5.42
CA CYS A 172 -30.38 17.56 4.51
C CYS A 172 -30.64 18.58 3.39
N PRO A 173 -29.97 19.77 3.41
CA PRO A 173 -30.25 20.81 2.44
C PRO A 173 -29.77 20.39 1.04
N ALA A 174 -30.47 20.86 0.01
CA ALA A 174 -30.03 20.75 -1.37
C ALA A 174 -28.89 21.74 -1.62
N LEU A 175 -27.69 21.23 -1.99
CA LEU A 175 -26.55 22.02 -2.39
C LEU A 175 -26.49 22.16 -3.90
N LYS A 176 -25.88 23.24 -4.40
CA LYS A 176 -25.84 23.53 -5.84
C LYS A 176 -24.41 23.75 -6.32
N VAL A 177 -24.17 23.42 -7.58
CA VAL A 177 -23.02 23.85 -8.36
C VAL A 177 -23.57 24.73 -9.49
N HIS A 178 -23.29 26.01 -9.44
CA HIS A 178 -24.07 27.00 -10.19
C HIS A 178 -25.57 26.81 -9.93
N ASP A 179 -26.39 26.68 -10.96
CA ASP A 179 -27.84 26.47 -10.82
C ASP A 179 -28.28 25.00 -10.75
N THR A 180 -27.33 24.06 -10.81
CA THR A 180 -27.62 22.62 -10.84
C THR A 180 -27.47 22.01 -9.44
N ALA A 181 -28.42 21.17 -9.03
CA ALA A 181 -28.30 20.42 -7.77
C ALA A 181 -27.04 19.54 -7.77
N MET A 182 -26.27 19.63 -6.68
CA MET A 182 -25.08 18.81 -6.48
C MET A 182 -25.48 17.34 -6.34
N LYS A 183 -24.73 16.45 -7.01
CA LYS A 183 -24.93 15.00 -6.91
C LYS A 183 -24.75 14.53 -5.47
N ILE A 184 -25.71 13.77 -4.96
CA ILE A 184 -25.56 13.07 -3.68
C ILE A 184 -24.94 11.71 -3.98
N SER A 185 -23.85 11.39 -3.31
CA SER A 185 -23.11 10.15 -3.50
C SER A 185 -22.90 9.41 -2.18
N ASP A 186 -22.93 8.09 -2.24
CA ASP A 186 -22.57 7.23 -1.11
C ASP A 186 -21.08 7.11 -0.91
N LYS A 187 -20.29 7.30 -1.99
CA LYS A 187 -18.83 7.25 -2.01
C LYS A 187 -18.28 8.08 -3.16
N GLU A 188 -17.15 8.73 -2.93
CA GLU A 188 -16.39 9.46 -3.95
C GLU A 188 -14.89 9.32 -3.69
N LYS A 189 -14.13 9.37 -4.77
CA LYS A 189 -12.67 9.32 -4.69
C LYS A 189 -12.12 10.72 -4.44
N TYR A 190 -11.30 10.86 -3.40
CA TYR A 190 -10.60 12.10 -3.07
C TYR A 190 -9.14 11.81 -2.71
N LEU A 191 -8.20 12.47 -3.38
CA LEU A 191 -6.76 12.30 -3.20
C LEU A 191 -6.29 10.83 -3.15
N GLY A 192 -6.93 9.98 -3.93
CA GLY A 192 -6.58 8.57 -4.06
C GLY A 192 -7.27 7.62 -3.09
N ASP A 193 -7.98 8.08 -2.08
CA ASP A 193 -8.77 7.26 -1.16
C ASP A 193 -10.27 7.41 -1.43
N GLN A 194 -11.07 6.43 -0.98
CA GLN A 194 -12.51 6.44 -1.10
C GLN A 194 -13.15 7.05 0.15
N LEU A 195 -13.64 8.29 0.03
CA LEU A 195 -14.53 8.85 1.05
C LEU A 195 -15.90 8.19 0.92
N ASN A 196 -16.55 7.88 2.03
CA ASN A 196 -17.86 7.22 2.01
C ASN A 196 -18.71 7.56 3.23
N LYS A 197 -20.04 7.42 3.10
CA LYS A 197 -21.04 7.76 4.13
C LYS A 197 -20.90 6.98 5.44
N THR A 198 -20.22 5.84 5.42
CA THR A 198 -20.03 4.99 6.61
C THR A 198 -18.69 5.21 7.29
N ALA A 199 -17.84 6.07 6.75
CA ALA A 199 -16.44 6.29 7.19
C ALA A 199 -15.63 4.99 7.34
N LYS A 200 -15.94 3.94 6.57
CA LYS A 200 -15.21 2.67 6.62
C LYS A 200 -14.05 2.67 5.66
N ILE A 201 -12.85 2.47 6.17
CA ILE A 201 -11.64 2.33 5.35
C ILE A 201 -11.69 1.11 4.42
N LYS A 202 -12.51 0.11 4.76
CA LYS A 202 -12.68 -1.10 3.96
C LYS A 202 -12.96 -0.82 2.48
N VAL A 203 -13.74 0.22 2.16
CA VAL A 203 -14.06 0.58 0.77
C VAL A 203 -12.80 0.95 -0.02
N THR A 204 -11.88 1.70 0.60
CA THR A 204 -10.56 1.99 0.03
C THR A 204 -9.73 0.72 -0.10
N ILE A 205 -9.70 -0.12 0.93
CA ILE A 205 -8.91 -1.35 0.94
C ILE A 205 -9.39 -2.33 -0.13
N ASP A 206 -10.70 -2.51 -0.31
CA ASP A 206 -11.26 -3.39 -1.35
C ASP A 206 -10.84 -2.92 -2.76
N GLU A 207 -10.82 -1.60 -3.03
CA GLU A 207 -10.29 -1.03 -4.29
C GLU A 207 -8.79 -1.30 -4.43
N ARG A 208 -8.00 -1.11 -3.36
CA ARG A 208 -6.56 -1.38 -3.34
C ARG A 208 -6.25 -2.86 -3.60
N VAL A 209 -7.01 -3.76 -3.00
CA VAL A 209 -6.90 -5.22 -3.22
C VAL A 209 -7.17 -5.56 -4.68
N SER A 210 -8.26 -5.03 -5.25
CA SER A 210 -8.59 -5.25 -6.68
C SER A 210 -7.48 -4.74 -7.60
N LYS A 211 -6.99 -3.51 -7.38
CA LYS A 211 -5.86 -2.94 -8.12
C LYS A 211 -4.57 -3.76 -7.92
N GLY A 212 -4.36 -4.27 -6.72
CA GLY A 212 -3.20 -5.08 -6.38
C GLY A 212 -3.09 -6.35 -7.20
N TYR A 213 -4.19 -7.05 -7.45
CA TYR A 213 -4.20 -8.22 -8.35
C TYR A 213 -3.84 -7.84 -9.80
N GLY A 214 -4.28 -6.67 -10.28
CA GLY A 214 -3.84 -6.14 -11.59
C GLY A 214 -2.33 -5.94 -11.63
N ILE A 215 -1.76 -5.29 -10.60
CA ILE A 215 -0.30 -5.08 -10.49
C ILE A 215 0.46 -6.41 -10.42
N VAL A 216 -0.06 -7.42 -9.70
CA VAL A 216 0.55 -8.76 -9.65
C VAL A 216 0.60 -9.38 -11.05
N SER A 217 -0.46 -9.24 -11.83
CA SER A 217 -0.52 -9.72 -13.22
C SER A 217 0.50 -9.00 -14.11
N GLU A 218 0.60 -7.67 -14.00
CA GLU A 218 1.58 -6.85 -14.72
C GLU A 218 3.03 -7.25 -14.39
N ILE A 219 3.35 -7.41 -13.10
CA ILE A 219 4.68 -7.87 -12.66
C ILE A 219 4.97 -9.27 -13.22
N SER A 220 4.00 -10.18 -13.18
CA SER A 220 4.17 -11.54 -13.68
C SER A 220 4.39 -11.57 -15.19
N ALA A 221 3.66 -10.76 -15.97
CA ALA A 221 3.84 -10.60 -17.40
C ALA A 221 5.24 -10.07 -17.72
N LEU A 222 5.64 -8.95 -17.07
CA LEU A 222 6.95 -8.34 -17.24
C LEU A 222 8.09 -9.34 -16.97
N LEU A 223 8.01 -10.10 -15.87
CA LEU A 223 9.01 -11.09 -15.50
C LEU A 223 9.05 -12.31 -16.45
N ASN A 224 7.98 -12.56 -17.20
CA ASN A 224 7.95 -13.62 -18.22
C ASN A 224 8.49 -13.14 -19.56
N GLU A 225 8.29 -11.88 -19.93
CA GLU A 225 8.81 -11.28 -21.16
C GLU A 225 10.33 -11.08 -21.11
N ILE A 226 10.86 -10.72 -19.93
CA ILE A 226 12.29 -10.50 -19.75
C ILE A 226 12.93 -11.81 -19.29
N HIS A 227 13.82 -12.36 -20.09
CA HIS A 227 14.59 -13.56 -19.75
C HIS A 227 15.66 -13.27 -18.69
N LEU A 228 15.23 -13.08 -17.45
CA LEU A 228 16.10 -12.71 -16.32
C LEU A 228 16.89 -13.87 -15.72
N GLY A 229 16.58 -15.12 -16.11
CA GLY A 229 17.26 -16.31 -15.58
C GLY A 229 17.24 -16.29 -14.03
N ILE A 230 18.42 -16.44 -13.45
CA ILE A 230 18.64 -16.47 -11.99
C ILE A 230 18.25 -15.17 -11.25
N TYR A 231 18.15 -14.04 -11.93
CA TYR A 231 17.81 -12.74 -11.34
C TYR A 231 16.29 -12.49 -11.25
N ARG A 232 15.47 -13.44 -11.73
CA ARG A 232 13.99 -13.28 -11.73
C ARG A 232 13.42 -12.98 -10.35
N LEU A 233 13.87 -13.70 -9.32
CA LEU A 233 13.38 -13.49 -7.95
C LEU A 233 13.81 -12.13 -7.40
N GLU A 234 15.08 -11.77 -7.55
CA GLU A 234 15.59 -10.49 -7.06
C GLU A 234 14.82 -9.32 -7.70
N MET A 235 14.64 -9.37 -9.01
CA MET A 235 13.85 -8.36 -9.72
C MET A 235 12.39 -8.35 -9.26
N GLY A 236 11.78 -9.52 -9.09
CA GLY A 236 10.42 -9.65 -8.58
C GLY A 236 10.24 -9.02 -7.19
N LEU A 237 11.20 -9.20 -6.27
CA LEU A 237 11.18 -8.56 -4.96
C LEU A 237 11.40 -7.04 -5.02
N LYS A 238 12.18 -6.54 -5.97
CA LYS A 238 12.30 -5.10 -6.25
C LYS A 238 10.98 -4.52 -6.78
N LEU A 239 10.36 -5.19 -7.76
CA LEU A 239 9.05 -4.80 -8.31
C LEU A 239 7.92 -4.89 -7.27
N ARG A 240 7.95 -5.90 -6.38
CA ARG A 240 7.06 -5.96 -5.23
C ARG A 240 7.09 -4.67 -4.42
N ARG A 241 8.29 -4.18 -4.08
CA ARG A 241 8.46 -2.93 -3.32
C ARG A 241 8.02 -1.70 -4.12
N ALA A 242 8.48 -1.59 -5.36
CA ALA A 242 8.28 -0.40 -6.18
C ALA A 242 6.84 -0.26 -6.73
N MET A 243 6.21 -1.35 -7.13
CA MET A 243 4.89 -1.33 -7.76
C MET A 243 3.79 -1.81 -6.82
N LEU A 244 3.89 -3.05 -6.30
CA LEU A 244 2.80 -3.64 -5.53
C LEU A 244 2.58 -2.92 -4.20
N LEU A 245 3.60 -2.85 -3.34
CA LEU A 245 3.46 -2.26 -2.01
C LEU A 245 3.15 -0.76 -2.06
N ASN A 246 3.74 -0.02 -3.00
CA ASN A 246 3.40 1.39 -3.19
C ASN A 246 1.99 1.59 -3.76
N GLY A 247 1.52 0.71 -4.63
CA GLY A 247 0.19 0.77 -5.20
C GLY A 247 -0.92 0.41 -4.20
N VAL A 248 -0.76 -0.70 -3.46
CA VAL A 248 -1.80 -1.16 -2.52
C VAL A 248 -1.78 -0.44 -1.18
N LEU A 249 -0.63 0.10 -0.76
CA LEU A 249 -0.46 0.80 0.52
C LEU A 249 -0.34 2.32 0.35
N PHE A 250 -0.79 2.87 -0.77
CA PHE A 250 -0.80 4.32 -0.97
C PHE A 250 -1.70 5.00 0.08
N ASN A 251 -1.21 6.05 0.74
CA ASN A 251 -1.84 6.77 1.86
C ASN A 251 -2.11 5.92 3.11
N SER A 252 -1.57 4.72 3.21
CA SER A 252 -1.86 3.80 4.33
C SER A 252 -1.40 4.31 5.69
N GLU A 253 -0.49 5.27 5.72
CA GLU A 253 -0.07 5.97 6.93
C GLU A 253 -1.20 6.75 7.61
N ALA A 254 -2.21 7.17 6.83
CA ALA A 254 -3.35 7.94 7.33
C ALA A 254 -4.64 7.10 7.50
N TRP A 255 -4.59 5.78 7.22
CA TRP A 255 -5.75 4.91 7.37
C TRP A 255 -6.15 4.76 8.84
N HIS A 256 -7.46 4.72 9.09
CA HIS A 256 -8.06 4.54 10.41
C HIS A 256 -8.91 3.26 10.45
N SER A 257 -9.20 2.76 11.64
CA SER A 257 -10.11 1.61 11.84
C SER A 257 -9.80 0.38 10.95
N VAL A 258 -8.51 0.16 10.65
CA VAL A 258 -8.06 -1.02 9.88
C VAL A 258 -8.29 -2.27 10.70
N THR A 259 -8.98 -3.25 10.15
CA THR A 259 -9.29 -4.53 10.82
C THR A 259 -8.32 -5.62 10.43
N GLU A 260 -8.32 -6.72 11.21
CA GLU A 260 -7.54 -7.93 10.89
C GLU A 260 -7.92 -8.52 9.51
N ASP A 261 -9.19 -8.47 9.14
CA ASP A 261 -9.64 -9.00 7.85
C ASP A 261 -9.19 -8.10 6.69
N ASP A 262 -9.06 -6.79 6.91
CA ASP A 262 -8.50 -5.85 5.94
C ASP A 262 -7.01 -6.16 5.70
N ILE A 263 -6.25 -6.42 6.78
CA ILE A 263 -4.84 -6.80 6.69
C ILE A 263 -4.68 -8.12 5.95
N LYS A 264 -5.48 -9.15 6.28
CA LYS A 264 -5.48 -10.45 5.59
C LYS A 264 -5.80 -10.32 4.10
N ALA A 265 -6.74 -9.43 3.73
CA ALA A 265 -7.09 -9.20 2.33
C ALA A 265 -5.89 -8.62 1.54
N LEU A 266 -5.17 -7.66 2.12
CA LEU A 266 -3.94 -7.09 1.54
C LEU A 266 -2.81 -8.14 1.48
N GLU A 267 -2.62 -8.92 2.57
CA GLU A 267 -1.64 -10.01 2.63
C GLU A 267 -1.90 -11.09 1.57
N LYS A 268 -3.17 -11.33 1.22
CA LYS A 268 -3.52 -12.30 0.17
C LYS A 268 -3.04 -11.87 -1.21
N VAL A 269 -3.06 -10.58 -1.52
CA VAL A 269 -2.50 -10.05 -2.76
C VAL A 269 -0.98 -10.23 -2.79
N ASP A 270 -0.32 -9.89 -1.69
CA ASP A 270 1.12 -10.04 -1.53
C ASP A 270 1.56 -11.50 -1.60
N GLU A 271 0.84 -12.38 -0.93
CA GLU A 271 1.00 -13.84 -1.00
C GLU A 271 0.95 -14.33 -2.46
N THR A 272 -0.01 -13.82 -3.25
CA THR A 272 -0.16 -14.24 -4.65
C THR A 272 1.09 -13.93 -5.46
N LEU A 273 1.69 -12.75 -5.27
CA LEU A 273 2.95 -12.42 -5.92
C LEU A 273 4.11 -13.30 -5.44
N LEU A 274 4.30 -13.44 -4.11
CA LEU A 274 5.39 -14.25 -3.56
C LEU A 274 5.30 -15.71 -4.02
N ARG A 275 4.09 -16.27 -4.10
CA ARG A 275 3.86 -17.62 -4.65
C ARG A 275 4.24 -17.70 -6.13
N SER A 276 3.89 -16.69 -6.92
CA SER A 276 4.29 -16.63 -8.34
C SER A 276 5.80 -16.56 -8.51
N LEU A 277 6.48 -15.77 -7.68
CA LEU A 277 7.94 -15.62 -7.72
C LEU A 277 8.67 -16.93 -7.39
N LEU A 278 8.23 -17.62 -6.34
CA LEU A 278 8.82 -18.89 -5.90
C LEU A 278 8.23 -20.12 -6.63
N GLN A 279 7.26 -19.92 -7.55
CA GLN A 279 6.51 -20.99 -8.20
C GLN A 279 5.95 -22.03 -7.18
N SER A 280 5.61 -21.53 -5.99
CA SER A 280 5.28 -22.37 -4.85
C SER A 280 3.85 -22.93 -4.91
N HIS A 281 3.64 -24.12 -4.34
CA HIS A 281 2.32 -24.73 -4.25
C HIS A 281 1.41 -23.94 -3.27
N PRO A 282 0.09 -23.83 -3.50
CA PRO A 282 -0.85 -23.13 -2.60
C PRO A 282 -0.84 -23.61 -1.14
N LYS A 283 -0.41 -24.84 -0.86
CA LYS A 283 -0.28 -25.41 0.50
C LYS A 283 0.98 -24.99 1.26
N VAL A 284 1.89 -24.26 0.64
CA VAL A 284 3.05 -23.71 1.35
C VAL A 284 2.55 -22.66 2.33
N PRO A 285 2.92 -22.68 3.63
CA PRO A 285 2.52 -21.66 4.59
C PRO A 285 3.02 -20.28 4.18
N LEU A 286 2.24 -19.23 4.46
CA LEU A 286 2.62 -17.84 4.15
C LEU A 286 3.88 -17.42 4.91
N GLU A 287 4.03 -17.87 6.13
CA GLU A 287 5.19 -17.63 6.99
C GLU A 287 6.49 -18.11 6.33
N PHE A 288 6.47 -19.27 5.69
CA PHE A 288 7.61 -19.78 4.92
C PHE A 288 7.96 -18.84 3.76
N LEU A 289 6.96 -18.32 3.03
CA LEU A 289 7.21 -17.40 1.93
C LEU A 289 7.89 -16.12 2.42
N TYR A 290 7.42 -15.56 3.53
CA TYR A 290 8.01 -14.36 4.12
C TYR A 290 9.43 -14.62 4.66
N LEU A 291 9.64 -15.73 5.36
CA LEU A 291 10.95 -16.10 5.93
C LEU A 291 11.98 -16.39 4.83
N ASP A 292 11.63 -17.15 3.80
CA ASP A 292 12.55 -17.49 2.73
C ASP A 292 12.87 -16.28 1.81
N THR A 293 11.90 -15.41 1.57
CA THR A 293 12.11 -14.19 0.77
C THR A 293 12.62 -12.99 1.57
N GLY A 294 12.83 -13.13 2.88
CA GLY A 294 13.25 -12.03 3.75
C GLY A 294 12.27 -10.87 3.74
N SER A 295 10.99 -11.15 3.53
CA SER A 295 9.95 -10.15 3.36
C SER A 295 9.19 -9.91 4.67
N GLN A 296 8.89 -8.65 4.97
CA GLN A 296 7.96 -8.33 6.06
C GLN A 296 6.52 -8.49 5.60
N SER A 297 5.63 -8.92 6.50
CA SER A 297 4.21 -8.92 6.26
C SER A 297 3.63 -7.51 6.21
N ILE A 298 2.48 -7.37 5.57
CA ILE A 298 1.78 -6.09 5.38
C ILE A 298 1.53 -5.38 6.72
N ARG A 299 1.21 -6.12 7.79
CA ARG A 299 1.01 -5.58 9.15
C ARG A 299 2.18 -4.70 9.58
N TYR A 300 3.40 -5.21 9.52
CA TYR A 300 4.59 -4.49 9.98
C TYR A 300 4.98 -3.33 9.06
N ILE A 301 4.66 -3.45 7.76
CA ILE A 301 4.83 -2.35 6.80
C ILE A 301 3.87 -1.20 7.13
N LEU A 302 2.60 -1.49 7.44
CA LEU A 302 1.62 -0.50 7.87
C LEU A 302 2.06 0.20 9.16
N SER A 303 2.48 -0.57 10.17
CA SER A 303 3.03 -0.02 11.42
C SER A 303 4.22 0.91 11.16
N SER A 304 5.15 0.49 10.30
CA SER A 304 6.31 1.32 9.93
C SER A 304 5.89 2.65 9.29
N ARG A 305 4.92 2.63 8.38
CA ARG A 305 4.41 3.83 7.70
C ARG A 305 3.75 4.78 8.71
N ARG A 306 2.86 4.28 9.56
CA ARG A 306 2.18 5.11 10.59
C ARG A 306 3.16 5.70 11.61
N MET A 307 4.12 4.92 12.12
CA MET A 307 5.11 5.40 13.08
C MET A 307 6.03 6.48 12.48
N ASN A 308 6.41 6.35 11.20
CA ASN A 308 7.17 7.39 10.51
C ASN A 308 6.33 8.64 10.24
N TYR A 309 5.04 8.48 9.92
CA TYR A 309 4.11 9.59 9.71
C TYR A 309 3.83 10.33 11.01
N LEU A 310 3.72 9.63 12.14
CA LEU A 310 3.58 10.25 13.46
C LEU A 310 4.70 11.27 13.72
N ARG A 311 5.96 10.91 13.44
CA ARG A 311 7.06 11.88 13.57
C ARG A 311 6.82 13.13 12.73
N THR A 312 6.38 12.96 11.49
CA THR A 312 6.07 14.09 10.61
C THR A 312 5.00 15.00 11.22
N LEU A 313 4.00 14.44 11.90
CA LEU A 313 2.96 15.21 12.55
C LEU A 313 3.45 15.93 13.81
N ILE A 314 4.27 15.24 14.63
CA ILE A 314 4.76 15.78 15.92
C ILE A 314 5.72 16.97 15.72
N ILE A 315 6.58 16.93 14.68
CA ILE A 315 7.58 17.99 14.45
C ILE A 315 7.01 19.23 13.74
N ARG A 316 5.75 19.19 13.29
CA ARG A 316 5.08 20.34 12.68
C ARG A 316 4.90 21.47 13.69
N ASP A 317 4.63 22.67 13.19
CA ASP A 317 4.24 23.79 14.01
C ASP A 317 2.95 23.50 14.78
N ASP A 318 2.84 24.00 16.03
CA ASP A 318 1.69 23.74 16.89
C ASP A 318 0.38 24.30 16.31
N GLU A 319 0.46 25.35 15.50
CA GLU A 319 -0.70 25.94 14.82
C GLU A 319 -1.14 25.15 13.58
N GLU A 320 -0.30 24.23 13.08
CA GLU A 320 -0.70 23.43 11.93
C GLU A 320 -1.89 22.53 12.24
N LEU A 321 -2.90 22.60 11.37
CA LEU A 321 -4.19 21.92 11.50
C LEU A 321 -4.05 20.40 11.79
N THR A 322 -3.14 19.73 11.11
CA THR A 322 -2.93 18.28 11.30
C THR A 322 -2.35 17.95 12.67
N LYS A 323 -1.48 18.79 13.22
CA LYS A 323 -0.94 18.62 14.57
C LYS A 323 -1.98 18.92 15.63
N ARG A 324 -2.77 19.97 15.45
CA ARG A 324 -3.89 20.30 16.34
C ARG A 324 -4.92 19.17 16.43
N ILE A 325 -5.27 18.56 15.30
CA ILE A 325 -6.14 17.37 15.27
C ILE A 325 -5.50 16.17 15.98
N LEU A 326 -4.19 15.95 15.80
CA LEU A 326 -3.46 14.90 16.53
C LEU A 326 -3.54 15.12 18.06
N ARG A 327 -3.28 16.35 18.52
CA ARG A 327 -3.36 16.72 19.94
C ARG A 327 -4.77 16.51 20.51
N GLU A 328 -5.78 16.87 19.74
CA GLU A 328 -7.17 16.65 20.13
C GLU A 328 -7.52 15.15 20.24
N GLN A 329 -7.03 14.31 19.31
CA GLN A 329 -7.17 12.85 19.43
C GLN A 329 -6.40 12.26 20.61
N GLN A 330 -5.26 12.83 20.99
CA GLN A 330 -4.51 12.40 22.18
C GLN A 330 -5.26 12.72 23.47
N SER A 331 -5.90 13.90 23.54
CA SER A 331 -6.66 14.35 24.72
C SER A 331 -8.02 13.64 24.81
N HIS A 332 -8.70 13.44 23.69
CA HIS A 332 -10.04 12.87 23.60
C HIS A 332 -10.09 11.78 22.49
N PRO A 333 -9.53 10.59 22.75
CA PRO A 333 -9.47 9.52 21.76
C PRO A 333 -10.87 8.98 21.43
N SER A 334 -11.09 8.63 20.16
CA SER A 334 -12.27 7.89 19.70
C SER A 334 -11.82 6.49 19.21
N PRO A 335 -12.67 5.45 19.33
CA PRO A 335 -12.31 4.11 18.86
C PRO A 335 -11.89 4.09 17.40
N GLY A 336 -10.73 3.50 17.11
CA GLY A 336 -10.14 3.42 15.77
C GLY A 336 -9.45 4.69 15.30
N ASP A 337 -9.26 5.68 16.16
CA ASP A 337 -8.48 6.88 15.84
C ASP A 337 -7.01 6.52 15.54
N PHE A 338 -6.33 7.43 14.85
CA PHE A 338 -4.90 7.28 14.53
C PHE A 338 -4.04 7.06 15.77
N VAL A 339 -4.34 7.76 16.87
CA VAL A 339 -3.62 7.64 18.14
C VAL A 339 -3.75 6.25 18.76
N GLU A 340 -4.91 5.62 18.66
CA GLU A 340 -5.15 4.26 19.14
C GLU A 340 -4.33 3.24 18.33
N LEU A 341 -4.36 3.36 16.99
CA LEU A 341 -3.54 2.52 16.11
C LEU A 341 -2.03 2.68 16.38
N ILE A 342 -1.57 3.91 16.64
CA ILE A 342 -0.18 4.17 16.98
C ILE A 342 0.24 3.50 18.30
N LYS A 343 -0.61 3.52 19.32
CA LYS A 343 -0.34 2.81 20.58
C LYS A 343 -0.15 1.32 20.35
N ASP A 344 -0.99 0.72 19.51
CA ASP A 344 -0.87 -0.68 19.13
C ASP A 344 0.40 -0.97 18.31
N ASP A 345 0.80 -0.05 17.42
CA ASP A 345 2.04 -0.17 16.65
C ASP A 345 3.28 -0.15 17.57
N PHE A 346 3.32 0.76 18.55
CA PHE A 346 4.41 0.80 19.54
C PHE A 346 4.46 -0.47 20.38
N LYS A 347 3.31 -0.95 20.86
CA LYS A 347 3.21 -2.22 21.59
C LYS A 347 3.69 -3.40 20.73
N THR A 348 3.26 -3.50 19.49
CA THR A 348 3.65 -4.56 18.54
C THR A 348 5.14 -4.53 18.24
N SER A 349 5.73 -3.35 18.09
CA SER A 349 7.17 -3.18 17.85
C SER A 349 8.05 -3.43 19.08
N GLY A 350 7.46 -3.50 20.28
CA GLY A 350 8.19 -3.55 21.54
C GLY A 350 8.90 -2.24 21.89
N MET A 351 8.50 -1.13 21.27
CA MET A 351 9.02 0.21 21.55
C MET A 351 8.14 0.93 22.56
N ILE A 352 8.77 1.77 23.39
CA ILE A 352 8.02 2.68 24.26
C ILE A 352 7.70 3.96 23.47
N TYR A 353 6.44 4.36 23.50
CA TYR A 353 6.02 5.66 22.96
C TYR A 353 6.59 6.79 23.84
N ASN A 354 7.39 7.65 23.26
CA ASN A 354 7.95 8.84 23.91
C ASN A 354 8.19 9.91 22.85
N GLU A 355 7.46 11.03 22.95
CA GLU A 355 7.53 12.12 21.98
C GLU A 355 8.88 12.84 22.00
N ASP A 356 9.50 13.03 23.17
CA ASP A 356 10.79 13.71 23.26
C ASP A 356 11.86 12.95 22.47
N ILE A 357 11.85 11.62 22.58
CA ILE A 357 12.77 10.78 21.82
C ILE A 357 12.50 10.88 20.31
N ILE A 358 11.22 11.01 19.91
CA ILE A 358 10.82 11.15 18.51
C ILE A 358 11.30 12.50 17.96
N ILE A 359 11.16 13.58 18.75
CA ILE A 359 11.57 14.94 18.38
C ILE A 359 13.08 15.06 18.28
N MET A 360 13.80 14.55 19.30
CA MET A 360 15.26 14.65 19.39
C MET A 360 16.00 13.81 18.33
N SER A 361 15.36 12.76 17.79
CA SER A 361 15.98 11.92 16.77
C SER A 361 15.95 12.63 15.41
N ASP A 362 17.04 12.60 14.66
CA ASP A 362 16.97 12.96 13.24
C ASP A 362 16.10 11.96 12.46
N LYS A 363 15.72 12.34 11.22
CA LYS A 363 14.78 11.55 10.40
C LYS A 363 15.30 10.14 10.09
N GLU A 364 16.59 10.02 9.79
CA GLU A 364 17.18 8.74 9.40
C GLU A 364 17.41 7.83 10.62
N GLN A 365 17.82 8.39 11.74
CA GLN A 365 17.93 7.65 13.02
C GLN A 365 16.56 7.11 13.45
N HIS A 366 15.51 7.94 13.36
CA HIS A 366 14.15 7.52 13.68
C HIS A 366 13.69 6.35 12.79
N LYS A 367 13.85 6.48 11.46
CA LYS A 367 13.52 5.41 10.51
C LYS A 367 14.29 4.13 10.79
N LYS A 368 15.61 4.22 11.04
CA LYS A 368 16.46 3.08 11.34
C LYS A 368 16.01 2.38 12.63
N ARG A 369 15.67 3.15 13.67
CA ARG A 369 15.17 2.62 14.93
C ARG A 369 13.86 1.86 14.74
N ILE A 370 12.86 2.46 14.08
CA ILE A 370 11.58 1.80 13.75
C ILE A 370 11.83 0.52 12.96
N LYS A 371 12.63 0.61 11.89
CA LYS A 371 12.95 -0.53 11.04
C LYS A 371 13.51 -1.69 11.85
N THR A 372 14.53 -1.43 12.69
CA THR A 372 15.19 -2.47 13.48
C THR A 372 14.23 -3.15 14.46
N HIS A 373 13.36 -2.39 15.14
CA HIS A 373 12.40 -2.95 16.09
C HIS A 373 11.31 -3.76 15.39
N LEU A 374 10.74 -3.23 14.30
CA LEU A 374 9.70 -3.92 13.55
C LEU A 374 10.23 -5.16 12.83
N GLU A 375 11.47 -5.16 12.31
CA GLU A 375 12.10 -6.35 11.74
C GLU A 375 12.25 -7.47 12.78
N LYS A 376 12.71 -7.13 13.98
CA LYS A 376 12.81 -8.10 15.10
C LYS A 376 11.42 -8.63 15.50
N ALA A 377 10.42 -7.76 15.61
CA ALA A 377 9.07 -8.14 15.98
C ALA A 377 8.42 -9.01 14.89
N ALA A 378 8.56 -8.64 13.60
CA ALA A 378 8.08 -9.40 12.46
C ALA A 378 8.72 -10.78 12.39
N PHE A 379 10.03 -10.85 12.59
CA PHE A 379 10.76 -12.11 12.59
C PHE A 379 10.27 -13.04 13.70
N LYS A 380 10.15 -12.53 14.94
CA LYS A 380 9.64 -13.29 16.06
C LYS A 380 8.21 -13.80 15.83
N ASP A 381 7.33 -12.96 15.30
CA ASP A 381 5.95 -13.35 14.98
C ASP A 381 5.89 -14.45 13.91
N LEU A 382 6.68 -14.30 12.83
CA LEU A 382 6.76 -15.31 11.77
C LEU A 382 7.28 -16.65 12.29
N LEU A 383 8.32 -16.66 13.14
CA LEU A 383 8.83 -17.88 13.76
C LEU A 383 7.79 -18.54 14.67
N THR A 384 7.06 -17.74 15.45
CA THR A 384 6.00 -18.25 16.33
C THR A 384 4.89 -18.93 15.52
N LYS A 385 4.45 -18.31 14.43
CA LYS A 385 3.43 -18.85 13.53
C LYS A 385 3.93 -20.09 12.78
N GLN A 386 5.19 -20.08 12.34
CA GLN A 386 5.85 -21.21 11.67
C GLN A 386 5.80 -22.48 12.52
N GLN A 387 5.95 -22.38 13.85
CA GLN A 387 5.89 -23.54 14.76
C GLN A 387 4.53 -24.29 14.69
N GLY A 388 3.45 -23.58 14.32
CA GLY A 388 2.14 -24.17 14.11
C GLY A 388 2.03 -25.06 12.84
N HIS A 389 3.02 -24.99 11.95
CA HIS A 389 3.00 -25.70 10.67
C HIS A 389 3.94 -26.90 10.67
N SER A 390 3.40 -28.12 10.78
CA SER A 390 4.19 -29.36 10.87
C SER A 390 5.23 -29.55 9.76
N LYS A 391 4.99 -29.00 8.58
CA LYS A 391 5.89 -29.15 7.42
C LYS A 391 7.12 -28.24 7.45
N VAL A 392 7.05 -27.08 8.11
CA VAL A 392 8.10 -26.07 8.07
C VAL A 392 8.66 -25.71 9.46
N ARG A 393 8.07 -26.21 10.54
CA ARG A 393 8.46 -25.88 11.92
C ARG A 393 9.93 -26.18 12.25
N ASN A 394 10.54 -27.13 11.56
CA ASN A 394 11.93 -27.54 11.82
C ASN A 394 12.96 -26.70 11.06
N ILE A 395 12.52 -25.82 10.15
CA ILE A 395 13.43 -24.94 9.42
C ILE A 395 13.92 -23.85 10.38
N LYS A 396 15.23 -23.71 10.49
CA LYS A 396 15.87 -22.70 11.33
C LYS A 396 16.19 -21.46 10.49
N TYR A 397 15.84 -20.30 11.02
CA TYR A 397 16.20 -19.01 10.47
C TYR A 397 16.89 -18.20 11.56
N GLU A 398 17.94 -17.46 11.22
CA GLU A 398 18.69 -16.61 12.17
C GLU A 398 18.18 -15.16 12.16
N LYS A 399 17.76 -14.70 10.99
CA LYS A 399 17.25 -13.34 10.77
C LYS A 399 16.28 -13.31 9.59
N LEU A 400 15.55 -12.22 9.46
CA LEU A 400 14.64 -11.99 8.34
C LEU A 400 15.42 -11.44 7.14
N GLU A 401 15.90 -12.35 6.31
CA GLU A 401 16.63 -12.02 5.07
C GLU A 401 16.33 -13.01 3.96
N VAL A 402 16.60 -12.61 2.73
CA VAL A 402 16.45 -13.49 1.58
C VAL A 402 17.40 -14.67 1.74
N GLN A 403 16.89 -15.89 1.62
CA GLN A 403 17.71 -17.07 1.77
C GLN A 403 18.75 -17.18 0.64
N PRO A 404 19.99 -17.57 0.95
CA PRO A 404 21.10 -17.56 -0.01
C PRO A 404 20.83 -18.34 -1.30
N TYR A 405 20.08 -19.44 -1.26
CA TYR A 405 19.76 -20.21 -2.45
C TYR A 405 18.88 -19.45 -3.47
N LEU A 406 18.19 -18.41 -3.02
CA LEU A 406 17.35 -17.55 -3.87
C LEU A 406 18.14 -16.42 -4.58
N THR A 407 19.35 -16.09 -4.10
CA THR A 407 20.13 -14.93 -4.58
C THR A 407 21.56 -15.25 -4.96
N SER A 408 22.03 -16.48 -4.69
CA SER A 408 23.44 -16.87 -4.95
C SER A 408 23.84 -16.90 -6.41
N GLY A 409 22.88 -16.91 -7.34
CA GLY A 409 23.15 -17.08 -8.76
C GLY A 409 23.53 -18.51 -9.18
N ILE A 410 23.57 -19.45 -8.23
CA ILE A 410 23.98 -20.85 -8.47
C ILE A 410 22.80 -21.68 -8.97
N PHE A 411 21.58 -21.38 -8.53
CA PHE A 411 20.37 -22.10 -8.91
C PHE A 411 19.65 -21.44 -10.08
N SER A 412 19.15 -22.25 -11.01
CA SER A 412 18.11 -21.81 -11.94
C SER A 412 16.81 -21.53 -11.18
N ASN A 413 15.86 -20.83 -11.81
CA ASN A 413 14.54 -20.59 -11.19
C ASN A 413 13.80 -21.91 -10.84
N GLU A 414 13.92 -22.92 -11.70
CA GLU A 414 13.31 -24.21 -11.49
C GLU A 414 13.94 -24.96 -10.29
N GLU A 415 15.26 -24.91 -10.19
CA GLU A 415 16.01 -25.52 -9.08
C GLU A 415 15.72 -24.80 -7.75
N ALA A 416 15.69 -23.47 -7.75
CA ALA A 416 15.32 -22.71 -6.55
C ALA A 416 13.88 -23.02 -6.11
N SER A 417 12.96 -23.14 -7.06
CA SER A 417 11.56 -23.54 -6.78
C SER A 417 11.48 -24.97 -6.25
N LEU A 418 12.25 -25.91 -6.80
CA LEU A 418 12.33 -27.28 -6.31
C LEU A 418 12.88 -27.32 -4.88
N LEU A 419 13.94 -26.56 -4.58
CA LEU A 419 14.51 -26.49 -3.23
C LEU A 419 13.50 -25.91 -2.23
N ALA A 420 12.79 -24.84 -2.59
CA ALA A 420 11.70 -24.31 -1.78
C ALA A 420 10.60 -25.35 -1.52
N ALA A 421 10.25 -26.14 -2.54
CA ALA A 421 9.27 -27.23 -2.41
C ALA A 421 9.77 -28.38 -1.53
N LEU A 422 11.05 -28.73 -1.60
CA LEU A 422 11.70 -29.72 -0.73
C LEU A 422 11.68 -29.26 0.73
N ARG A 423 12.13 -28.02 0.99
CA ARG A 423 12.17 -27.41 2.33
C ARG A 423 10.78 -27.31 2.97
N SER A 424 9.75 -27.05 2.18
CA SER A 424 8.34 -26.95 2.65
C SER A 424 7.53 -28.23 2.55
N HIS A 425 8.14 -29.36 2.17
CA HIS A 425 7.46 -30.63 1.93
C HIS A 425 6.23 -30.50 1.01
N THR A 426 6.40 -29.82 -0.11
CA THR A 426 5.33 -29.57 -1.10
C THR A 426 5.72 -29.95 -2.53
N VAL A 427 6.72 -30.82 -2.69
CA VAL A 427 7.13 -31.33 -4.00
C VAL A 427 5.94 -32.02 -4.66
N ARG A 428 5.60 -31.57 -5.87
CA ARG A 428 4.51 -32.14 -6.67
C ARG A 428 4.82 -33.61 -7.05
N GLY A 429 3.79 -34.43 -7.05
CA GLY A 429 3.94 -35.83 -7.40
C GLY A 429 4.32 -36.75 -6.23
N ILE A 430 4.76 -36.22 -5.08
CA ILE A 430 4.95 -37.03 -3.86
C ILE A 430 3.62 -37.13 -3.11
N ARG A 431 3.05 -38.33 -3.05
CA ARG A 431 1.68 -38.58 -2.54
C ARG A 431 1.48 -38.20 -1.08
N SER A 432 2.47 -38.44 -0.23
CA SER A 432 2.40 -38.12 1.20
C SER A 432 2.25 -36.61 1.44
N ASN A 433 2.76 -35.77 0.51
CA ASN A 433 2.63 -34.29 0.59
C ASN A 433 1.17 -33.84 0.33
N PHE A 434 0.36 -34.67 -0.35
CA PHE A 434 -0.97 -34.28 -0.84
C PHE A 434 -2.03 -35.39 -0.60
N LYS A 435 -2.10 -35.91 0.61
CA LYS A 435 -2.97 -37.04 0.98
C LYS A 435 -4.39 -36.97 0.44
N LYS A 436 -5.06 -35.80 0.58
CA LYS A 436 -6.43 -35.59 0.08
C LYS A 436 -6.54 -35.69 -1.45
N LEU A 437 -5.53 -35.23 -2.19
CA LEU A 437 -5.51 -35.29 -3.65
C LEU A 437 -5.48 -36.74 -4.15
N TYR A 438 -4.78 -37.62 -3.43
CA TYR A 438 -4.64 -39.02 -3.76
C TYR A 438 -5.62 -39.92 -2.97
N LYS A 439 -6.76 -39.37 -2.52
CA LYS A 439 -7.80 -40.12 -1.77
C LYS A 439 -7.24 -40.92 -0.59
N ASN A 440 -6.25 -40.33 0.10
CA ASN A 440 -5.47 -40.95 1.20
C ASN A 440 -4.58 -42.13 0.80
N ASP A 441 -4.47 -42.50 -0.47
CA ASP A 441 -3.44 -43.42 -0.95
C ASP A 441 -2.09 -42.71 -1.00
N THR A 442 -1.29 -42.92 0.03
CA THR A 442 0.03 -42.29 0.20
C THR A 442 1.17 -43.23 -0.12
N HIS A 443 0.88 -44.40 -0.71
CA HIS A 443 1.89 -45.37 -1.06
C HIS A 443 2.63 -45.05 -2.37
N CYS A 444 3.82 -45.61 -2.52
CA CYS A 444 4.65 -45.43 -3.70
C CYS A 444 3.90 -45.85 -4.98
N PRO A 445 3.72 -44.96 -5.98
CA PRO A 445 2.99 -45.28 -7.20
C PRO A 445 3.71 -46.28 -8.09
N LEU A 446 5.03 -46.45 -7.93
CA LEU A 446 5.82 -47.41 -8.69
C LEU A 446 5.72 -48.86 -8.13
N LYS A 447 4.97 -49.03 -7.04
CA LYS A 447 4.79 -50.35 -6.39
C LYS A 447 6.12 -51.09 -6.18
N CYS A 448 7.12 -50.38 -5.69
CA CYS A 448 8.50 -50.87 -5.54
C CYS A 448 8.63 -52.00 -4.53
N SER A 449 7.66 -52.18 -3.62
CA SER A 449 7.56 -53.27 -2.67
C SER A 449 6.12 -53.79 -2.65
N PRO A 450 5.75 -54.77 -3.47
CA PRO A 450 4.37 -55.26 -3.54
C PRO A 450 3.86 -55.93 -2.25
N SER A 451 4.74 -56.57 -1.52
CA SER A 451 4.42 -57.31 -0.26
C SER A 451 4.30 -56.34 0.94
N SER A 452 4.90 -55.18 0.91
CA SER A 452 4.86 -54.20 1.98
C SER A 452 4.85 -52.80 1.39
N PRO A 453 3.68 -52.20 1.11
CA PRO A 453 3.56 -50.89 0.47
C PRO A 453 4.26 -49.80 1.26
N LEU A 454 5.28 -49.18 0.68
CA LEU A 454 6.05 -48.10 1.29
C LEU A 454 5.41 -46.75 1.06
N GLN A 455 5.49 -45.88 2.06
CA GLN A 455 4.99 -44.49 1.98
C GLN A 455 5.78 -43.70 0.92
N ASP A 456 5.08 -42.94 0.09
CA ASP A 456 5.65 -42.09 -0.93
C ASP A 456 6.06 -40.74 -0.31
N THR A 457 7.28 -40.69 0.24
CA THR A 457 7.90 -39.54 0.89
C THR A 457 9.10 -39.05 0.09
N GLN A 458 9.70 -37.93 0.50
CA GLN A 458 10.97 -37.43 -0.10
C GLN A 458 12.10 -38.42 0.17
N GLU A 459 12.16 -38.95 1.38
CA GLU A 459 13.13 -39.99 1.78
C GLU A 459 12.96 -41.27 0.94
N HIS A 460 11.70 -41.72 0.75
CA HIS A 460 11.43 -42.88 -0.06
C HIS A 460 11.84 -42.70 -1.51
N LEU A 461 11.73 -41.48 -2.07
CA LEU A 461 12.15 -41.19 -3.44
C LEU A 461 13.65 -41.55 -3.65
N LEU A 462 14.49 -41.33 -2.64
CA LEU A 462 15.92 -41.61 -2.66
C LEU A 462 16.26 -43.10 -2.57
N VAL A 463 15.41 -43.89 -1.90
CA VAL A 463 15.64 -45.35 -1.65
C VAL A 463 14.71 -46.27 -2.44
N CYS A 464 13.86 -45.71 -3.30
CA CYS A 464 12.90 -46.48 -4.08
C CYS A 464 13.62 -47.47 -5.02
N SER A 465 13.43 -48.78 -4.84
CA SER A 465 14.11 -49.83 -5.62
C SER A 465 13.89 -49.74 -7.12
N LYS A 466 12.84 -49.06 -7.58
CA LYS A 466 12.58 -48.79 -9.01
C LYS A 466 13.34 -47.59 -9.57
N LEU A 467 13.88 -46.74 -8.67
CA LEU A 467 14.59 -45.53 -9.03
C LEU A 467 16.10 -45.60 -8.83
N VAL A 468 16.56 -46.60 -8.03
CA VAL A 468 17.93 -46.67 -7.48
C VAL A 468 18.99 -46.23 -8.49
N LEU A 469 19.73 -45.21 -8.04
CA LEU A 469 21.10 -44.88 -8.48
C LEU A 469 21.97 -45.70 -7.48
N SER A 470 22.81 -46.53 -7.94
CA SER A 470 23.41 -47.70 -7.32
C SER A 470 24.03 -47.64 -5.93
N ASP A 471 24.22 -46.51 -5.25
CA ASP A 471 25.07 -46.44 -4.06
C ASP A 471 24.57 -45.54 -2.89
N ILE A 472 23.28 -45.20 -2.82
CA ILE A 472 22.79 -44.38 -1.73
C ILE A 472 22.24 -45.23 -0.59
N ASN A 473 22.92 -45.29 0.55
CA ASN A 473 22.45 -45.99 1.73
C ASN A 473 21.45 -45.13 2.54
N VAL A 474 20.74 -45.78 3.51
CA VAL A 474 19.70 -45.10 4.32
C VAL A 474 20.23 -43.88 5.12
N LEU A 475 21.49 -43.95 5.58
CA LEU A 475 22.12 -42.83 6.31
C LEU A 475 22.37 -41.66 5.41
N ALA A 476 22.89 -41.88 4.19
CA ALA A 476 23.09 -40.85 3.18
C ALA A 476 21.74 -40.20 2.79
N CYS A 477 20.67 -40.97 2.65
CA CYS A 477 19.34 -40.43 2.36
C CYS A 477 18.79 -39.54 3.47
N ARG A 478 18.96 -39.92 4.72
CA ARG A 478 18.55 -39.07 5.87
C ARG A 478 19.35 -37.79 5.88
N LYS A 479 20.66 -37.86 5.67
CA LYS A 479 21.51 -36.67 5.58
C LYS A 479 21.00 -35.71 4.48
N ILE A 480 20.75 -36.23 3.27
CA ILE A 480 20.27 -35.40 2.14
C ILE A 480 18.93 -34.74 2.49
N CYS A 481 17.97 -35.44 3.06
CA CYS A 481 16.62 -34.93 3.35
C CYS A 481 16.55 -34.00 4.57
N HIS A 482 17.44 -34.18 5.54
CA HIS A 482 17.32 -33.46 6.84
C HIS A 482 18.45 -32.45 7.07
N ASP A 483 19.60 -32.61 6.41
CA ASP A 483 20.77 -31.74 6.58
C ASP A 483 21.10 -30.98 5.29
N ASP A 484 21.27 -31.69 4.18
CA ASP A 484 21.82 -31.10 2.95
C ASP A 484 20.87 -30.07 2.30
N ILE A 485 19.55 -30.24 2.35
CA ILE A 485 18.56 -29.27 1.86
C ILE A 485 18.48 -28.00 2.71
N TYR A 486 19.07 -28.02 3.90
CA TYR A 486 19.19 -26.87 4.81
C TYR A 486 20.64 -26.41 5.01
N GLY A 487 21.59 -27.07 4.37
CA GLY A 487 23.02 -26.79 4.45
C GLY A 487 23.48 -25.53 3.69
N ASP A 488 24.77 -25.47 3.39
CA ASP A 488 25.30 -24.40 2.54
C ASP A 488 24.81 -24.51 1.09
N VAL A 489 25.02 -23.46 0.31
CA VAL A 489 24.50 -23.33 -1.07
C VAL A 489 25.01 -24.43 -1.99
N GLN A 490 26.26 -24.90 -1.82
CA GLN A 490 26.84 -25.96 -2.67
C GLN A 490 26.25 -27.33 -2.34
N THR A 491 26.07 -27.61 -1.06
CA THR A 491 25.42 -28.83 -0.58
C THR A 491 23.96 -28.90 -1.03
N GLN A 492 23.24 -27.77 -0.92
CA GLN A 492 21.87 -27.63 -1.44
C GLN A 492 21.80 -27.89 -2.95
N LYS A 493 22.76 -27.37 -3.72
CA LYS A 493 22.81 -27.57 -5.18
C LYS A 493 22.95 -29.04 -5.55
N THR A 494 23.80 -29.76 -4.85
CA THR A 494 23.99 -31.20 -5.03
C THR A 494 22.71 -31.98 -4.73
N ALA A 495 22.06 -31.68 -3.61
CA ALA A 495 20.80 -32.30 -3.23
C ALA A 495 19.69 -32.05 -4.26
N VAL A 496 19.52 -30.80 -4.72
CA VAL A 496 18.50 -30.42 -5.73
C VAL A 496 18.76 -31.14 -7.05
N SER A 497 20.00 -31.23 -7.51
CA SER A 497 20.35 -31.93 -8.74
C SER A 497 19.93 -33.40 -8.68
N LEU A 498 20.22 -34.06 -7.58
CA LEU A 498 19.82 -35.45 -7.34
C LEU A 498 18.28 -35.64 -7.33
N PHE A 499 17.57 -34.79 -6.60
CA PHE A 499 16.09 -34.85 -6.57
C PHE A 499 15.48 -34.59 -7.94
N ASN A 500 16.02 -33.65 -8.70
CA ASN A 500 15.55 -33.34 -10.05
C ASN A 500 15.69 -34.54 -11.00
N GLU A 501 16.83 -35.26 -10.93
CA GLU A 501 17.06 -36.45 -11.72
C GLU A 501 16.08 -37.56 -11.34
N LEU A 502 15.91 -37.83 -10.04
CA LEU A 502 14.99 -38.87 -9.54
C LEU A 502 13.52 -38.56 -9.91
N ILE A 503 13.10 -37.31 -9.82
CA ILE A 503 11.74 -36.89 -10.22
C ILE A 503 11.52 -37.12 -11.71
N LYS A 504 12.47 -36.75 -12.56
CA LYS A 504 12.41 -36.96 -14.02
C LYS A 504 12.34 -38.46 -14.35
N LYS A 505 13.18 -39.27 -13.73
CA LYS A 505 13.18 -40.72 -13.90
C LYS A 505 11.83 -41.36 -13.46
N ARG A 506 11.31 -40.94 -12.31
CA ARG A 506 10.01 -41.39 -11.80
C ARG A 506 8.88 -41.05 -12.77
N ASN A 507 8.77 -39.81 -13.22
CA ASN A 507 7.73 -39.38 -14.16
C ASN A 507 7.76 -40.21 -15.44
N LYS A 508 8.93 -40.47 -16.02
CA LYS A 508 9.12 -41.31 -17.19
C LYS A 508 8.67 -42.78 -16.97
N LEU A 509 8.83 -43.30 -15.72
CA LEU A 509 8.37 -44.64 -15.37
C LEU A 509 6.85 -44.73 -15.11
N MET A 510 6.23 -43.61 -14.73
CA MET A 510 4.78 -43.51 -14.53
C MET A 510 3.98 -43.32 -15.82
N GLU A 511 4.63 -42.83 -16.88
CA GLU A 511 4.05 -42.68 -18.21
C GLU A 511 4.05 -43.96 -19.04
N LYS A 512 4.84 -44.97 -18.64
CA LYS A 512 4.87 -46.34 -19.17
C LYS A 512 3.89 -47.21 -18.42
#